data_f87967e7bdd5485f0ef0104d0b13941e
#
_entry.id   f87967e7bdd5485f0ef0104d0b13941e
#
_cell.length_a   1.000
_cell.length_b   1.000
_cell.length_c   1.000
_cell.angle_alpha   90.00
_cell.angle_beta   90.00
_cell.angle_gamma   90.00
#
_symmetry.space_group_name_H-M   'P 1'
#
loop_
_entity.id
_entity.type
_entity.pdbx_description
1 polymer ?
#
loop_
_entity_poly.entity_id
_entity_poly.type
_entity_poly.pdbx_seq_one_letter_code
_entity_poly.pdbx_strand_id
1 'polypeptide(L)'
;IMYGWGNKLKKDVPMGMTACGSCGQFQQRYLGRVVFRVHICYIPIFWKTKGYYIFCGNCERGQEISREQYEIMKPVFRTFTNKKLLKDCYDSAVKLSYGMEASEQNVEQVFTQLAQSYPIATHELIAQQYKAMIFDIMRYRIVPANLLNG
;
A
#
# COMPACT_ATOMS: atom_id res chain seq x y z
N ILE A 1 23.98 30.16 -14.74
CA ILE A 1 22.59 29.78 -14.56
C ILE A 1 22.47 28.28 -14.74
N MET A 2 22.02 27.62 -13.67
CA MET A 2 21.78 26.18 -13.71
C MET A 2 20.29 25.91 -13.89
N TYR A 3 19.97 25.08 -14.85
CA TYR A 3 18.61 24.59 -15.01
C TYR A 3 18.62 23.09 -15.27
N GLY A 4 17.53 22.45 -14.88
CA GLY A 4 17.37 21.03 -15.07
C GLY A 4 15.92 20.62 -15.11
N TRP A 5 15.69 19.39 -15.54
CA TRP A 5 14.37 18.81 -15.61
C TRP A 5 14.43 17.33 -15.27
N GLY A 6 13.30 16.75 -14.90
CA GLY A 6 13.22 15.33 -14.62
C GLY A 6 11.88 14.91 -14.10
N ASN A 7 11.67 13.60 -14.07
CA ASN A 7 10.48 12.97 -13.52
C ASN A 7 10.76 12.54 -12.08
N LYS A 8 9.78 12.74 -11.19
CA LYS A 8 9.84 12.28 -9.82
C LYS A 8 8.57 11.52 -9.45
N LEU A 9 8.73 10.35 -8.85
CA LEU A 9 7.62 9.57 -8.31
C LEU A 9 7.30 10.07 -6.90
N LYS A 10 6.07 10.53 -6.70
CA LYS A 10 5.61 11.01 -5.40
C LYS A 10 4.73 9.97 -4.71
N LYS A 11 5.02 9.70 -3.46
CA LYS A 11 4.24 8.82 -2.59
C LYS A 11 3.19 9.67 -1.88
N ASP A 12 1.95 9.68 -2.41
CA ASP A 12 0.91 10.55 -1.88
C ASP A 12 0.18 9.94 -0.68
N VAL A 13 -0.25 8.67 -0.79
CA VAL A 13 -1.06 8.02 0.24
C VAL A 13 -0.63 6.56 0.39
N PRO A 14 -0.33 6.08 1.62
CA PRO A 14 -0.09 4.67 1.85
C PRO A 14 -1.40 3.88 1.75
N MET A 15 -1.36 2.73 1.10
CA MET A 15 -2.54 1.89 0.87
C MET A 15 -2.60 0.66 1.76
N GLY A 16 -1.48 0.22 2.30
CA GLY A 16 -1.39 -1.01 3.08
C GLY A 16 -0.28 -1.91 2.56
N MET A 17 0.01 -2.97 3.28
CA MET A 17 1.09 -3.88 2.94
C MET A 17 0.59 -5.05 2.11
N THR A 18 1.29 -5.36 1.04
CA THR A 18 1.01 -6.53 0.20
C THR A 18 2.30 -7.14 -0.30
N ALA A 19 2.21 -8.37 -0.80
CA ALA A 19 3.36 -9.01 -1.42
C ALA A 19 3.63 -8.35 -2.77
N CYS A 20 4.88 -7.95 -2.99
CA CYS A 20 5.30 -7.42 -4.27
C CYS A 20 5.86 -8.53 -5.14
N GLY A 21 5.25 -8.76 -6.31
CA GLY A 21 5.71 -9.79 -7.25
C GLY A 21 7.07 -9.49 -7.86
N SER A 22 7.49 -8.21 -7.84
CA SER A 22 8.77 -7.79 -8.44
C SER A 22 9.95 -7.91 -7.47
N CYS A 23 9.78 -7.51 -6.22
CA CYS A 23 10.87 -7.60 -5.24
C CYS A 23 10.73 -8.78 -4.27
N GLY A 24 9.63 -9.53 -4.34
CA GLY A 24 9.43 -10.75 -3.56
C GLY A 24 9.23 -10.55 -2.06
N GLN A 25 8.95 -9.32 -1.63
CA GLN A 25 8.81 -8.99 -0.21
C GLN A 25 7.47 -8.33 0.06
N PHE A 26 6.99 -8.45 1.31
CA PHE A 26 5.86 -7.68 1.78
C PHE A 26 6.30 -6.24 1.99
N GLN A 27 5.73 -5.33 1.23
CA GLN A 27 6.07 -3.92 1.27
C GLN A 27 4.83 -3.05 1.29
N GLN A 28 4.96 -1.85 1.85
CA GLN A 28 3.91 -0.85 1.83
C GLN A 28 3.68 -0.40 0.38
N ARG A 29 2.42 -0.45 -0.05
CA ARG A 29 2.01 0.09 -1.34
C ARG A 29 1.56 1.53 -1.18
N TYR A 30 1.79 2.31 -2.22
CA TYR A 30 1.44 3.73 -2.24
C TYR A 30 0.60 4.06 -3.45
N LEU A 31 -0.33 4.96 -3.23
CA LEU A 31 -1.01 5.68 -4.30
C LEU A 31 -0.19 6.93 -4.57
N GLY A 32 0.21 7.16 -5.81
CA GLY A 32 1.08 8.27 -6.10
C GLY A 32 1.03 8.74 -7.53
N ARG A 33 1.93 9.68 -7.83
CA ARG A 33 1.97 10.37 -9.12
C ARG A 33 3.41 10.46 -9.61
N VAL A 34 3.57 10.40 -10.93
CA VAL A 34 4.83 10.81 -11.56
C VAL A 34 4.67 12.27 -11.98
N VAL A 35 5.55 13.12 -11.49
CA VAL A 35 5.54 14.56 -11.72
C VAL A 35 6.79 14.95 -12.49
N PHE A 36 6.60 15.63 -13.62
CA PHE A 36 7.67 16.26 -14.36
C PHE A 36 7.93 17.65 -13.78
N ARG A 37 9.20 17.96 -13.49
CA ARG A 37 9.60 19.25 -12.92
C ARG A 37 10.72 19.87 -13.72
N VAL A 38 10.66 21.21 -13.85
CA VAL A 38 11.74 22.02 -14.40
C VAL A 38 12.22 22.98 -13.32
N HIS A 39 13.53 23.03 -13.13
CA HIS A 39 14.18 23.87 -12.12
C HIS A 39 15.12 24.88 -12.77
N ILE A 40 15.17 26.10 -12.22
CA ILE A 40 16.22 27.06 -12.51
C ILE A 40 16.86 27.45 -11.18
N CYS A 41 18.18 27.24 -11.04
CA CYS A 41 18.94 27.51 -9.81
C CYS A 41 18.30 26.89 -8.57
N TYR A 42 17.86 25.62 -8.66
CA TYR A 42 17.20 24.85 -7.61
C TYR A 42 15.79 25.33 -7.24
N ILE A 43 15.26 26.32 -7.95
CA ILE A 43 13.90 26.80 -7.74
C ILE A 43 12.96 26.11 -8.75
N PRO A 44 11.94 25.34 -8.29
CA PRO A 44 11.01 24.73 -9.22
C PRO A 44 10.10 25.80 -9.85
N ILE A 45 10.12 25.90 -11.17
CA ILE A 45 9.33 26.89 -11.90
C ILE A 45 8.18 26.30 -12.68
N PHE A 46 8.24 25.00 -12.95
CA PHE A 46 7.18 24.32 -13.70
C PHE A 46 7.08 22.88 -13.23
N TRP A 47 5.86 22.40 -13.08
CA TRP A 47 5.63 20.99 -12.80
C TRP A 47 4.32 20.54 -13.45
N LYS A 48 4.27 19.27 -13.86
CA LYS A 48 3.11 18.66 -14.49
C LYS A 48 3.01 17.21 -14.07
N THR A 49 1.81 16.79 -13.70
CA THR A 49 1.54 15.38 -13.41
C THR A 49 1.50 14.59 -14.73
N LYS A 50 2.35 13.58 -14.86
CA LYS A 50 2.41 12.74 -16.05
C LYS A 50 1.59 11.47 -15.96
N GLY A 51 1.33 10.99 -14.77
CA GLY A 51 0.53 9.78 -14.60
C GLY A 51 0.26 9.47 -13.14
N TYR A 52 -0.66 8.57 -12.92
CA TYR A 52 -1.11 8.13 -11.60
C TYR A 52 -0.84 6.64 -11.48
N TYR A 53 -0.33 6.21 -10.31
CA TYR A 53 0.17 4.85 -10.14
C TYR A 53 -0.14 4.32 -8.76
N ILE A 54 -0.32 3.00 -8.68
CA ILE A 54 -0.24 2.23 -7.44
C ILE A 54 1.07 1.46 -7.51
N PHE A 55 1.97 1.66 -6.56
CA PHE A 55 3.32 1.10 -6.65
C PHE A 55 3.86 0.62 -5.30
N CYS A 56 4.87 -0.25 -5.38
CA CYS A 56 5.61 -0.74 -4.22
C CYS A 56 6.55 0.34 -3.69
N GLY A 57 6.52 0.58 -2.37
CA GLY A 57 7.37 1.59 -1.74
C GLY A 57 8.86 1.26 -1.76
N ASN A 58 9.22 0.00 -2.01
CA ASN A 58 10.61 -0.44 -2.05
C ASN A 58 11.20 -0.41 -3.47
N CYS A 59 10.59 -1.11 -4.41
CA CYS A 59 11.12 -1.22 -5.78
C CYS A 59 10.49 -0.22 -6.76
N GLU A 60 9.48 0.51 -6.33
CA GLU A 60 8.75 1.53 -7.11
C GLU A 60 8.05 0.99 -8.36
N ARG A 61 7.94 -0.31 -8.48
CA ARG A 61 7.19 -0.94 -9.56
C ARG A 61 5.72 -1.05 -9.19
N GLY A 62 4.85 -0.85 -10.17
CA GLY A 62 3.44 -0.89 -9.93
C GLY A 62 2.62 -0.79 -11.19
N GLN A 63 1.38 -0.37 -11.03
CA GLN A 63 0.39 -0.33 -12.08
C GLN A 63 -0.08 1.10 -12.29
N GLU A 64 -0.19 1.50 -13.56
CA GLU A 64 -0.79 2.77 -13.91
C GLU A 64 -2.31 2.72 -13.73
N ILE A 65 -2.87 3.79 -13.18
CA ILE A 65 -4.31 3.94 -12.99
C ILE A 65 -4.78 5.23 -13.65
N SER A 66 -6.09 5.35 -13.89
CA SER A 66 -6.66 6.55 -14.44
C SER A 66 -6.72 7.67 -13.39
N ARG A 67 -6.81 8.93 -13.86
CA ARG A 67 -7.01 10.07 -12.99
C ARG A 67 -8.29 9.93 -12.15
N GLU A 68 -9.35 9.41 -12.74
CA GLU A 68 -10.62 9.20 -12.04
C GLU A 68 -10.45 8.22 -10.88
N GLN A 69 -9.77 7.09 -11.12
CA GLN A 69 -9.48 6.12 -10.07
C GLN A 69 -8.65 6.73 -8.96
N TYR A 70 -7.63 7.51 -9.31
CA TYR A 70 -6.79 8.20 -8.34
C TYR A 70 -7.61 9.14 -7.46
N GLU A 71 -8.47 9.96 -8.06
CA GLU A 71 -9.29 10.92 -7.33
C GLU A 71 -10.31 10.27 -6.41
N ILE A 72 -10.82 9.09 -6.77
CA ILE A 72 -11.72 8.30 -5.92
C ILE A 72 -10.95 7.66 -4.77
N MET A 73 -9.79 7.08 -5.05
CA MET A 73 -9.02 6.30 -4.07
C MET A 73 -8.29 7.17 -3.05
N LYS A 74 -7.82 8.34 -3.44
CA LYS A 74 -7.02 9.21 -2.59
C LYS A 74 -7.70 9.58 -1.27
N PRO A 75 -8.95 10.11 -1.27
CA PRO A 75 -9.62 10.44 -0.01
C PRO A 75 -9.95 9.21 0.84
N VAL A 76 -10.23 8.08 0.19
CA VAL A 76 -10.56 6.82 0.88
C VAL A 76 -9.35 6.32 1.68
N PHE A 77 -8.19 6.21 1.03
CA PHE A 77 -6.98 5.71 1.69
C PHE A 77 -6.29 6.75 2.57
N ARG A 78 -6.63 8.02 2.41
CA ARG A 78 -6.09 9.09 3.26
C ARG A 78 -6.52 8.91 4.72
N THR A 79 -7.61 8.24 5.00
CA THR A 79 -8.02 7.91 6.36
C THR A 79 -7.03 6.96 7.05
N PHE A 80 -6.18 6.27 6.29
CA PHE A 80 -5.17 5.34 6.78
C PHE A 80 -3.75 5.91 6.67
N THR A 81 -3.56 7.18 6.97
CA THR A 81 -2.22 7.80 6.90
C THR A 81 -1.33 7.45 8.09
N ASN A 82 -1.88 6.89 9.16
CA ASN A 82 -1.11 6.51 10.34
C ASN A 82 -0.34 5.22 10.08
N LYS A 83 0.97 5.34 9.88
CA LYS A 83 1.85 4.19 9.60
C LYS A 83 1.89 3.17 10.73
N LYS A 84 1.77 3.63 11.97
CA LYS A 84 1.73 2.72 13.13
C LYS A 84 0.48 1.86 13.10
N LEU A 85 -0.68 2.46 12.79
CA LEU A 85 -1.93 1.73 12.67
C LEU A 85 -1.85 0.67 11.57
N LEU A 86 -1.27 1.04 10.42
CA LEU A 86 -1.10 0.10 9.31
C LEU A 86 -0.20 -1.08 9.69
N LYS A 87 0.89 -0.80 10.40
CA LYS A 87 1.81 -1.84 10.85
C LYS A 87 1.16 -2.74 11.90
N ASP A 88 0.48 -2.17 12.88
CA ASP A 88 -0.21 -2.92 13.93
C ASP A 88 -1.29 -3.83 13.33
N CYS A 89 -2.04 -3.33 12.36
CA CYS A 89 -3.03 -4.12 11.64
C CYS A 89 -2.39 -5.29 10.90
N TYR A 90 -1.28 -5.03 10.21
CA TYR A 90 -0.53 -6.07 9.51
C TYR A 90 -0.02 -7.14 10.48
N ASP A 91 0.59 -6.74 11.59
CA ASP A 91 1.12 -7.69 12.57
C ASP A 91 0.01 -8.54 13.18
N SER A 92 -1.15 -7.95 13.45
CA SER A 92 -2.31 -8.68 13.95
C SER A 92 -2.84 -9.66 12.90
N ALA A 93 -2.88 -9.25 11.63
CA ALA A 93 -3.31 -10.11 10.53
C ALA A 93 -2.38 -11.33 10.40
N VAL A 94 -1.07 -11.13 10.54
CA VAL A 94 -0.10 -12.23 10.51
C VAL A 94 -0.35 -13.22 11.64
N LYS A 95 -0.60 -12.73 12.85
CA LYS A 95 -0.87 -13.59 14.00
C LYS A 95 -2.16 -14.39 13.82
N LEU A 96 -3.22 -13.76 13.36
CA LEU A 96 -4.51 -14.42 13.16
C LEU A 96 -4.48 -15.42 12.01
N SER A 97 -3.65 -15.16 11.00
CA SER A 97 -3.54 -16.02 9.80
C SER A 97 -2.57 -17.18 9.98
N TYR A 98 -1.80 -17.19 11.06
CA TYR A 98 -0.77 -18.21 11.28
C TYR A 98 -1.38 -19.62 11.33
N GLY A 99 -0.82 -20.50 10.49
CA GLY A 99 -1.29 -21.89 10.41
C GLY A 99 -2.54 -22.10 9.57
N MET A 100 -3.12 -21.05 8.99
CA MET A 100 -4.30 -21.15 8.14
C MET A 100 -3.92 -21.27 6.65
N GLU A 101 -4.66 -22.10 5.92
CA GLU A 101 -4.49 -22.20 4.47
C GLU A 101 -5.12 -21.00 3.77
N ALA A 102 -4.55 -20.62 2.62
CA ALA A 102 -5.07 -19.54 1.81
C ALA A 102 -6.39 -19.96 1.15
N SER A 103 -7.48 -19.45 1.69
CA SER A 103 -8.83 -19.69 1.16
C SER A 103 -9.68 -18.46 1.40
N GLU A 104 -10.70 -18.28 0.57
CA GLU A 104 -11.63 -17.17 0.69
C GLU A 104 -12.34 -17.20 2.06
N GLN A 105 -12.71 -18.38 2.52
CA GLN A 105 -13.39 -18.56 3.80
C GLN A 105 -12.51 -18.15 4.97
N ASN A 106 -11.24 -18.55 4.97
CA ASN A 106 -10.27 -18.17 6.01
C ASN A 106 -9.97 -16.67 5.97
N VAL A 107 -9.88 -16.08 4.78
CA VAL A 107 -9.69 -14.64 4.62
C VAL A 107 -10.85 -13.87 5.26
N GLU A 108 -12.08 -14.27 4.99
CA GLU A 108 -13.26 -13.62 5.57
C GLU A 108 -13.28 -13.73 7.09
N GLN A 109 -12.89 -14.87 7.63
CA GLN A 109 -12.82 -15.08 9.08
C GLN A 109 -11.81 -14.13 9.73
N VAL A 110 -10.60 -14.07 9.20
CA VAL A 110 -9.56 -13.17 9.71
C VAL A 110 -9.95 -11.71 9.53
N PHE A 111 -10.50 -11.37 8.38
CA PHE A 111 -10.95 -10.00 8.09
C PHE A 111 -12.03 -9.56 9.10
N THR A 112 -13.00 -10.40 9.39
CA THR A 112 -14.05 -10.09 10.36
C THR A 112 -13.49 -9.82 11.74
N GLN A 113 -12.51 -10.60 12.18
CA GLN A 113 -11.84 -10.39 13.47
C GLN A 113 -11.04 -9.10 13.49
N LEU A 114 -10.29 -8.79 12.43
CA LEU A 114 -9.53 -7.55 12.32
C LEU A 114 -10.44 -6.33 12.30
N ALA A 115 -11.57 -6.41 11.64
CA ALA A 115 -12.51 -5.30 11.53
C ALA A 115 -13.12 -4.89 12.89
N GLN A 116 -13.06 -5.76 13.88
CA GLN A 116 -13.49 -5.43 15.24
C GLN A 116 -12.54 -4.47 15.94
N SER A 117 -11.25 -4.52 15.60
CA SER A 117 -10.20 -3.72 16.24
C SER A 117 -9.67 -2.59 15.36
N TYR A 118 -9.83 -2.69 14.04
CA TYR A 118 -9.28 -1.74 13.08
C TYR A 118 -10.36 -1.29 12.09
N PRO A 119 -10.34 -0.02 11.64
CA PRO A 119 -11.39 0.51 10.75
C PRO A 119 -11.20 0.10 9.29
N ILE A 120 -11.03 -1.19 9.02
CA ILE A 120 -10.76 -1.72 7.67
C ILE A 120 -12.03 -2.07 6.87
N ALA A 121 -13.19 -2.05 7.52
CA ALA A 121 -14.46 -2.33 6.87
C ALA A 121 -15.26 -1.04 6.57
N THR A 122 -14.65 0.13 6.71
CA THR A 122 -15.31 1.43 6.54
C THR A 122 -15.61 1.77 5.09
N HIS A 123 -14.89 1.18 4.16
CA HIS A 123 -15.08 1.40 2.73
C HIS A 123 -14.71 0.14 1.96
N GLU A 124 -15.43 -0.13 0.86
CA GLU A 124 -15.21 -1.33 0.06
C GLU A 124 -13.78 -1.44 -0.49
N LEU A 125 -13.21 -0.33 -0.95
CA LEU A 125 -11.85 -0.34 -1.48
C LEU A 125 -10.83 -0.70 -0.41
N ILE A 126 -11.00 -0.18 0.81
CA ILE A 126 -10.16 -0.52 1.95
C ILE A 126 -10.33 -2.01 2.31
N ALA A 127 -11.58 -2.47 2.36
CA ALA A 127 -11.88 -3.86 2.67
C ALA A 127 -11.22 -4.81 1.66
N GLN A 128 -11.32 -4.51 0.38
CA GLN A 128 -10.69 -5.31 -0.68
C GLN A 128 -9.16 -5.35 -0.54
N GLN A 129 -8.56 -4.20 -0.24
CA GLN A 129 -7.11 -4.10 -0.05
C GLN A 129 -6.64 -4.97 1.12
N TYR A 130 -7.35 -4.93 2.25
CA TYR A 130 -6.98 -5.71 3.43
C TYR A 130 -7.30 -7.20 3.28
N LYS A 131 -8.35 -7.55 2.56
CA LYS A 131 -8.60 -8.95 2.23
C LYS A 131 -7.50 -9.52 1.33
N ALA A 132 -7.03 -8.74 0.36
CA ALA A 132 -5.91 -9.14 -0.49
C ALA A 132 -4.63 -9.31 0.34
N MET A 133 -4.38 -8.43 1.29
CA MET A 133 -3.25 -8.54 2.21
C MET A 133 -3.32 -9.83 3.03
N ILE A 134 -4.48 -10.14 3.61
CA ILE A 134 -4.68 -11.34 4.42
C ILE A 134 -4.46 -12.60 3.57
N PHE A 135 -5.01 -12.61 2.36
CA PHE A 135 -4.82 -13.73 1.43
C PHE A 135 -3.34 -13.95 1.11
N ASP A 136 -2.60 -12.87 0.86
CA ASP A 136 -1.17 -12.96 0.58
C ASP A 136 -0.37 -13.45 1.79
N ILE A 137 -0.74 -13.02 2.99
CA ILE A 137 -0.11 -13.52 4.23
C ILE A 137 -0.27 -15.04 4.34
N MET A 138 -1.46 -15.55 4.07
CA MET A 138 -1.73 -16.98 4.10
C MET A 138 -1.02 -17.73 2.98
N ARG A 139 -1.07 -17.20 1.77
CA ARG A 139 -0.48 -17.80 0.57
C ARG A 139 1.02 -17.94 0.70
N TYR A 140 1.71 -16.91 1.19
CA TYR A 140 3.16 -16.91 1.36
C TYR A 140 3.60 -17.43 2.72
N ARG A 141 2.67 -17.84 3.57
CA ARG A 141 2.92 -18.42 4.90
C ARG A 141 3.82 -17.53 5.75
N ILE A 142 3.47 -16.27 5.83
CA ILE A 142 4.19 -15.30 6.64
C ILE A 142 4.07 -15.68 8.12
N VAL A 143 5.17 -15.62 8.84
CA VAL A 143 5.28 -16.03 10.24
C VAL A 143 5.34 -14.78 11.12
N PRO A 144 4.66 -14.78 12.29
CA PRO A 144 4.79 -13.66 13.24
C PRO A 144 6.25 -13.44 13.67
N ALA A 145 6.65 -12.17 13.79
CA ALA A 145 8.03 -11.80 14.10
C ALA A 145 8.54 -12.40 15.40
N ASN A 146 7.68 -12.54 16.40
CA ASN A 146 8.05 -13.15 17.69
C ASN A 146 8.43 -14.62 17.58
N LEU A 147 7.98 -15.33 16.55
CA LEU A 147 8.37 -16.73 16.32
C LEU A 147 9.69 -16.84 15.57
N LEU A 148 10.08 -15.79 14.83
CA LEU A 148 11.37 -15.77 14.13
C LEU A 148 12.53 -15.54 15.07
N ASN A 149 12.28 -14.90 16.22
CA ASN A 149 13.29 -14.58 17.23
C ASN A 149 13.31 -15.56 18.40
N GLY A 150 12.47 -16.58 18.34
CA GLY A 150 12.34 -17.58 19.41
C GLY A 150 13.13 -18.86 19.16
#